data_3a9d7cfb331a4e98dfb7c03a3a9a7da6
#
_entry.id   3a9d7cfb331a4e98dfb7c03a3a9a7da6
#
_cell.length_a   1.000
_cell.length_b   1.000
_cell.length_c   1.000
_cell.angle_alpha   90.00
_cell.angle_beta   90.00
_cell.angle_gamma   90.00
#
_symmetry.space_group_name_H-M   'P 1'
#
loop_
_entity.id
_entity.type
_entity.pdbx_description
1 polymer ?
#
loop_
_entity_poly.entity_id
_entity_poly.type
_entity_poly.pdbx_seq_one_letter_code
_entity_poly.pdbx_strand_id
1 'polypeptide(L)'
;SNRRPIYVIRYQGFSWFNAPIILNYACKSKELWGVPSPILIRGIAMEGSIGPVAGSSHHSIYYKMPGIKIISPMTPYEYKYAYKYFMKNDDVLYVSEHRGSYDNNKELKDYLPKNCDLILFSISITRFEAVKVRNILNKKGYKIGIANILWIKPFKIKEKWISALKKSRYGGIVLDDDYSTGVGSD
;
A
#
# COMPACT_ATOMS: atom_id res chain seq x y z
N SER A 1 7.75 4.92 28.25
CA SER A 1 9.09 4.87 27.61
C SER A 1 9.05 5.67 26.33
N ASN A 2 10.05 6.49 26.07
CA ASN A 2 10.14 7.29 24.82
C ASN A 2 10.64 6.46 23.63
N ARG A 3 10.57 5.13 23.70
CA ARG A 3 10.98 4.24 22.62
C ARG A 3 9.85 3.98 21.66
N ARG A 4 10.17 3.98 20.36
CA ARG A 4 9.26 3.65 19.26
C ARG A 4 9.72 2.33 18.64
N PRO A 5 9.10 1.19 18.98
CA PRO A 5 9.52 -0.11 18.48
C PRO A 5 9.22 -0.25 17.00
N ILE A 6 10.11 -0.97 16.33
CA ILE A 6 9.93 -1.42 14.96
C ILE A 6 9.86 -2.95 14.99
N TYR A 7 8.74 -3.49 14.56
CA TYR A 7 8.51 -4.92 14.48
C TYR A 7 8.55 -5.40 13.04
N VAL A 8 9.31 -6.43 12.75
CA VAL A 8 9.49 -6.95 11.40
C VAL A 8 8.80 -8.30 11.25
N ILE A 9 7.83 -8.36 10.36
CA ILE A 9 7.18 -9.60 9.91
C ILE A 9 7.81 -9.97 8.58
N ARG A 10 8.72 -10.93 8.58
CA ARG A 10 9.55 -11.30 7.43
C ARG A 10 8.74 -11.70 6.19
N TYR A 11 7.56 -12.31 6.40
CA TYR A 11 6.58 -12.61 5.36
C TYR A 11 5.20 -12.18 5.81
N GLN A 12 4.48 -11.43 5.00
CA GLN A 12 3.19 -10.85 5.39
C GLN A 12 2.16 -11.88 5.84
N GLY A 13 2.17 -13.10 5.29
CA GLY A 13 1.28 -14.17 5.72
C GLY A 13 1.42 -14.54 7.19
N PHE A 14 2.57 -14.32 7.82
CA PHE A 14 2.71 -14.50 9.27
C PHE A 14 2.02 -13.42 10.10
N SER A 15 1.46 -12.39 9.48
CA SER A 15 0.64 -11.40 10.17
C SER A 15 -0.54 -12.01 10.93
N TRP A 16 -1.08 -13.12 10.46
CA TRP A 16 -2.16 -13.85 11.13
C TRP A 16 -1.83 -14.24 12.56
N PHE A 17 -0.58 -14.62 12.86
CA PHE A 17 -0.15 -15.01 14.20
C PHE A 17 -0.05 -13.82 15.18
N ASN A 18 0.23 -12.62 14.67
CA ASN A 18 0.48 -11.44 15.49
C ASN A 18 -0.69 -10.45 15.49
N ALA A 19 -1.63 -10.61 14.56
CA ALA A 19 -2.76 -9.72 14.39
C ALA A 19 -3.56 -9.51 15.69
N PRO A 20 -3.88 -10.54 16.50
CA PRO A 20 -4.66 -10.34 17.73
C PRO A 20 -4.03 -9.34 18.70
N ILE A 21 -2.72 -9.44 18.95
CA ILE A 21 -2.01 -8.54 19.87
C ILE A 21 -1.96 -7.12 19.30
N ILE A 22 -1.64 -6.99 18.02
CA ILE A 22 -1.57 -5.70 17.36
C ILE A 22 -2.91 -5.01 17.36
N LEU A 23 -3.95 -5.72 16.89
CA LEU A 23 -5.28 -5.15 16.65
C LEU A 23 -6.07 -4.92 17.94
N ASN A 24 -5.98 -5.85 18.91
CA ASN A 24 -6.76 -5.74 20.14
C ASN A 24 -6.11 -4.88 21.21
N TYR A 25 -4.78 -4.74 21.19
CA TYR A 25 -4.08 -3.96 22.21
C TYR A 25 -3.44 -2.70 21.62
N ALA A 26 -2.45 -2.81 20.76
CA ALA A 26 -1.72 -1.65 20.29
C ALA A 26 -2.62 -0.63 19.57
N CYS A 27 -3.49 -1.09 18.67
CA CYS A 27 -4.38 -0.21 17.91
C CYS A 27 -5.45 0.48 18.74
N LYS A 28 -5.88 -0.15 19.84
CA LYS A 28 -6.97 0.34 20.69
C LYS A 28 -6.49 1.05 21.97
N SER A 29 -5.20 0.99 22.27
CA SER A 29 -4.66 1.48 23.54
C SER A 29 -4.96 2.95 23.82
N LYS A 30 -4.89 3.78 22.78
CA LYS A 30 -5.19 5.21 22.90
C LYS A 30 -6.68 5.46 23.21
N GLU A 31 -7.56 4.70 22.58
CA GLU A 31 -9.00 4.83 22.79
C GLU A 31 -9.45 4.26 24.13
N LEU A 32 -8.94 3.08 24.51
CA LEU A 32 -9.37 2.39 25.72
C LEU A 32 -8.72 2.93 27.00
N TRP A 33 -7.45 3.35 26.91
CA TRP A 33 -6.66 3.71 28.11
C TRP A 33 -6.06 5.13 28.04
N GLY A 34 -6.34 5.88 26.99
CA GLY A 34 -5.80 7.23 26.80
C GLY A 34 -4.29 7.27 26.48
N VAL A 35 -3.63 6.12 26.38
CA VAL A 35 -2.18 6.01 26.16
C VAL A 35 -1.89 5.43 24.78
N PRO A 36 -1.25 6.18 23.87
CA PRO A 36 -0.89 5.63 22.57
C PRO A 36 0.22 4.58 22.66
N SER A 37 0.15 3.57 21.81
CA SER A 37 1.17 2.53 21.65
C SER A 37 1.75 2.58 20.24
N PRO A 38 2.57 3.61 19.92
CA PRO A 38 3.14 3.74 18.58
C PRO A 38 4.08 2.57 18.29
N ILE A 39 3.78 1.83 17.25
CA ILE A 39 4.61 0.74 16.74
C ILE A 39 4.63 0.80 15.21
N LEU A 40 5.82 0.69 14.62
CA LEU A 40 5.96 0.50 13.18
C LEU A 40 6.09 -0.99 12.89
N ILE A 41 5.18 -1.52 12.10
CA ILE A 41 5.18 -2.93 11.70
C ILE A 41 5.58 -3.00 10.23
N ARG A 42 6.70 -3.65 9.96
CA ARG A 42 7.16 -3.92 8.61
C ARG A 42 6.68 -5.29 8.20
N GLY A 43 5.68 -5.36 7.35
CA GLY A 43 5.24 -6.61 6.72
C GLY A 43 5.84 -6.72 5.33
N ILE A 44 6.61 -7.79 5.07
CA ILE A 44 7.35 -7.95 3.83
C ILE A 44 6.70 -9.02 2.97
N ALA A 45 6.22 -8.64 1.78
CA ALA A 45 5.77 -9.55 0.75
C ALA A 45 6.89 -9.87 -0.24
N MET A 46 6.75 -10.98 -0.94
CA MET A 46 7.57 -11.31 -2.11
C MET A 46 6.79 -12.21 -3.05
N GLU A 47 7.07 -12.10 -4.33
CA GLU A 47 6.51 -13.00 -5.33
C GLU A 47 7.26 -14.31 -5.40
N GLY A 48 6.57 -15.36 -5.85
CA GLY A 48 7.17 -16.58 -6.36
C GLY A 48 7.29 -17.71 -5.36
N SER A 49 8.37 -18.41 -5.42
CA SER A 49 8.55 -19.81 -5.09
C SER A 49 8.60 -20.20 -3.60
N ILE A 50 8.35 -19.30 -2.66
CA ILE A 50 8.48 -19.61 -1.22
C ILE A 50 7.16 -20.12 -0.60
N GLY A 51 6.18 -20.42 -1.42
CA GLY A 51 4.89 -20.92 -0.98
C GLY A 51 3.89 -19.80 -0.61
N PRO A 52 2.67 -20.17 -0.22
CA PRO A 52 1.56 -19.23 -0.05
C PRO A 52 1.74 -18.22 1.08
N VAL A 53 2.59 -18.54 2.06
CA VAL A 53 2.85 -17.65 3.21
C VAL A 53 3.71 -16.45 2.84
N ALA A 54 4.59 -16.60 1.86
CA ALA A 54 5.54 -15.58 1.46
C ALA A 54 5.14 -14.85 0.18
N GLY A 55 4.26 -15.45 -0.62
CA GLY A 55 3.71 -14.83 -1.82
C GLY A 55 2.66 -13.78 -1.48
N SER A 56 2.44 -12.83 -2.34
CA SER A 56 1.46 -11.76 -2.26
C SER A 56 1.50 -10.87 -1.00
N SER A 57 0.86 -9.73 -1.10
CA SER A 57 0.60 -8.84 0.03
C SER A 57 -0.56 -9.36 0.87
N HIS A 58 -0.59 -9.01 2.16
CA HIS A 58 -1.64 -9.39 3.11
C HIS A 58 -2.06 -8.17 3.95
N HIS A 59 -1.99 -6.97 3.39
CA HIS A 59 -2.33 -5.75 4.12
C HIS A 59 -3.82 -5.65 4.44
N SER A 60 -4.67 -6.37 3.72
CA SER A 60 -6.11 -6.45 3.98
C SER A 60 -6.45 -7.03 5.35
N ILE A 61 -5.58 -7.85 5.95
CA ILE A 61 -5.75 -8.36 7.31
C ILE A 61 -5.97 -7.20 8.30
N TYR A 62 -5.23 -6.11 8.11
CA TYR A 62 -5.28 -4.96 9.01
C TYR A 62 -6.27 -3.87 8.56
N TYR A 63 -6.76 -3.93 7.33
CA TYR A 63 -7.55 -2.85 6.75
C TYR A 63 -8.88 -2.61 7.48
N LYS A 64 -9.60 -3.68 7.79
CA LYS A 64 -10.92 -3.60 8.44
C LYS A 64 -10.87 -3.17 9.92
N MET A 65 -9.70 -3.20 10.54
CA MET A 65 -9.56 -2.92 11.98
C MET A 65 -9.32 -1.43 12.25
N PRO A 66 -9.97 -0.82 13.26
CA PRO A 66 -9.71 0.58 13.64
C PRO A 66 -8.32 0.74 14.26
N GLY A 67 -7.85 1.98 14.37
CA GLY A 67 -6.65 2.35 15.12
C GLY A 67 -5.31 2.03 14.45
N ILE A 68 -5.30 1.48 13.24
CA ILE A 68 -4.08 1.22 12.47
C ILE A 68 -4.08 2.03 11.18
N LYS A 69 -2.91 2.52 10.80
CA LYS A 69 -2.66 3.13 9.49
C LYS A 69 -1.83 2.20 8.62
N ILE A 70 -2.06 2.22 7.32
CA ILE A 70 -1.42 1.31 6.37
C ILE A 70 -0.86 2.11 5.20
N ILE A 71 0.44 1.92 4.94
CA ILE A 71 1.16 2.54 3.83
C ILE A 71 1.92 1.46 3.06
N SER A 72 1.94 1.57 1.72
CA SER A 72 2.65 0.62 0.85
C SER A 72 3.71 1.34 0.00
N PRO A 73 4.90 1.62 0.59
CA PRO A 73 5.97 2.30 -0.11
C PRO A 73 6.67 1.37 -1.10
N MET A 74 6.96 1.88 -2.30
CA MET A 74 7.67 1.16 -3.36
C MET A 74 8.89 1.95 -3.88
N THR A 75 9.15 3.15 -3.34
CA THR A 75 10.24 4.02 -3.78
C THR A 75 11.07 4.55 -2.61
N PRO A 76 12.33 4.95 -2.82
CA PRO A 76 13.20 5.46 -1.75
C PRO A 76 12.60 6.62 -0.97
N TYR A 77 11.97 7.56 -1.66
CA TYR A 77 11.31 8.68 -0.99
C TYR A 77 10.13 8.24 -0.12
N GLU A 78 9.33 7.30 -0.60
CA GLU A 78 8.15 6.80 0.12
C GLU A 78 8.54 6.01 1.38
N TYR A 79 9.60 5.19 1.33
CA TYR A 79 10.17 4.55 2.51
C TYR A 79 10.63 5.59 3.54
N LYS A 80 11.43 6.57 3.10
CA LYS A 80 11.87 7.66 3.98
C LYS A 80 10.71 8.45 4.58
N TYR A 81 9.66 8.66 3.78
CA TYR A 81 8.44 9.33 4.22
C TYR A 81 7.70 8.52 5.30
N ALA A 82 7.55 7.20 5.12
CA ALA A 82 6.90 6.32 6.10
C ALA A 82 7.59 6.38 7.47
N TYR A 83 8.93 6.30 7.50
CA TYR A 83 9.68 6.44 8.74
C TYR A 83 9.58 7.83 9.36
N LYS A 84 9.64 8.89 8.57
CA LYS A 84 9.45 10.26 9.07
C LYS A 84 8.05 10.46 9.64
N TYR A 85 7.04 9.88 9.00
CA TYR A 85 5.67 9.90 9.51
C TYR A 85 5.59 9.23 10.87
N PHE A 86 6.11 8.01 10.99
CA PHE A 86 6.10 7.24 12.24
C PHE A 86 6.80 7.97 13.39
N MET A 87 7.92 8.62 13.11
CA MET A 87 8.66 9.37 14.14
C MET A 87 7.93 10.62 14.66
N LYS A 88 6.94 11.12 13.90
CA LYS A 88 6.21 12.36 14.24
C LYS A 88 4.79 12.10 14.76
N ASN A 89 4.27 10.88 14.65
CA ASN A 89 2.89 10.55 14.98
C ASN A 89 2.82 9.34 15.90
N ASP A 90 1.83 9.33 16.79
CA ASP A 90 1.63 8.26 17.77
C ASP A 90 0.65 7.18 17.27
N ASP A 91 0.72 6.90 15.99
CA ASP A 91 -0.09 5.88 15.36
C ASP A 91 0.58 4.50 15.38
N VAL A 92 -0.22 3.45 15.35
CA VAL A 92 0.24 2.14 14.88
C VAL A 92 0.32 2.20 13.37
N LEU A 93 1.51 2.00 12.81
CA LEU A 93 1.74 2.09 11.37
C LEU A 93 2.18 0.74 10.80
N TYR A 94 1.36 0.18 9.92
CA TYR A 94 1.74 -0.97 9.12
C TYR A 94 2.33 -0.51 7.79
N VAL A 95 3.57 -0.91 7.53
CA VAL A 95 4.28 -0.66 6.28
C VAL A 95 4.24 -1.94 5.47
N SER A 96 3.38 -1.97 4.46
CA SER A 96 3.25 -3.08 3.52
C SER A 96 4.38 -2.98 2.49
N GLU A 97 5.44 -3.71 2.72
CA GLU A 97 6.64 -3.74 1.88
C GLU A 97 6.59 -4.91 0.90
N HIS A 98 7.29 -4.77 -0.20
CA HIS A 98 7.49 -5.86 -1.15
C HIS A 98 8.97 -5.92 -1.58
N ARG A 99 9.57 -7.11 -1.54
CA ARG A 99 10.99 -7.31 -1.89
C ARG A 99 11.36 -6.83 -3.28
N GLY A 100 10.45 -6.97 -4.24
CA GLY A 100 10.65 -6.48 -5.61
C GLY A 100 10.85 -4.97 -5.73
N SER A 101 10.61 -4.21 -4.64
CA SER A 101 10.86 -2.76 -4.60
C SER A 101 12.26 -2.39 -4.07
N TYR A 102 13.00 -3.32 -3.47
CA TYR A 102 14.24 -2.97 -2.74
C TYR A 102 15.38 -2.53 -3.65
N ASP A 103 15.42 -3.06 -4.87
CA ASP A 103 16.42 -2.64 -5.88
C ASP A 103 15.96 -1.42 -6.69
N ASN A 104 14.76 -0.91 -6.42
CA ASN A 104 14.25 0.27 -7.11
C ASN A 104 14.88 1.55 -6.57
N ASN A 105 15.56 2.29 -7.42
CA ASN A 105 16.15 3.59 -7.11
C ASN A 105 15.41 4.77 -7.76
N LYS A 106 14.24 4.52 -8.38
CA LYS A 106 13.46 5.52 -9.09
C LYS A 106 12.14 5.81 -8.37
N GLU A 107 11.68 7.05 -8.47
CA GLU A 107 10.38 7.43 -7.96
C GLU A 107 9.26 7.09 -8.96
N LEU A 108 8.13 6.62 -8.44
CA LEU A 108 6.92 6.34 -9.20
C LEU A 108 5.93 7.49 -9.05
N LYS A 109 5.78 8.29 -10.09
CA LYS A 109 4.84 9.41 -10.12
C LYS A 109 3.52 9.01 -10.78
N ASP A 110 2.42 9.64 -10.36
CA ASP A 110 1.17 9.56 -11.10
C ASP A 110 1.40 10.06 -12.54
N TYR A 111 0.83 9.35 -13.49
CA TYR A 111 0.81 9.73 -14.89
C TYR A 111 -0.62 9.73 -15.41
N LEU A 112 -1.17 10.92 -15.62
CA LEU A 112 -2.57 11.10 -16.00
C LEU A 112 -2.62 12.00 -17.26
N PRO A 113 -2.41 11.42 -18.45
CA PRO A 113 -2.48 12.18 -19.68
C PRO A 113 -3.90 12.70 -19.92
N LYS A 114 -4.01 13.79 -20.67
CA LYS A 114 -5.30 14.36 -21.07
C LYS A 114 -6.06 13.34 -21.94
N ASN A 115 -7.33 13.09 -21.61
CA ASN A 115 -8.17 12.09 -22.28
C ASN A 115 -7.57 10.67 -22.25
N CYS A 116 -7.35 10.15 -21.04
CA CYS A 116 -6.98 8.75 -20.87
C CYS A 116 -8.05 7.83 -21.43
N ASP A 117 -7.65 6.73 -22.06
CA ASP A 117 -8.58 5.66 -22.38
C ASP A 117 -8.95 4.87 -21.13
N LEU A 118 -7.96 4.57 -20.28
CA LEU A 118 -8.11 3.79 -19.06
C LEU A 118 -7.14 4.31 -17.99
N ILE A 119 -7.50 4.19 -16.71
CA ILE A 119 -6.63 4.51 -15.58
C ILE A 119 -6.37 3.24 -14.76
N LEU A 120 -5.10 2.98 -14.48
CA LEU A 120 -4.65 1.92 -13.58
C LEU A 120 -4.41 2.53 -12.20
N PHE A 121 -5.24 2.16 -11.22
CA PHE A 121 -5.05 2.46 -9.80
C PHE A 121 -4.25 1.32 -9.18
N SER A 122 -2.99 1.54 -8.90
CA SER A 122 -2.08 0.46 -8.53
C SER A 122 -1.55 0.60 -7.11
N ILE A 123 -1.54 -0.52 -6.40
CA ILE A 123 -1.11 -0.68 -5.00
C ILE A 123 0.10 -1.61 -4.99
N SER A 124 1.02 -1.40 -4.05
CA SER A 124 2.16 -2.29 -3.84
C SER A 124 2.99 -2.55 -5.11
N ILE A 125 3.42 -3.77 -5.31
CA ILE A 125 4.27 -4.19 -6.43
C ILE A 125 3.59 -4.01 -7.79
N THR A 126 2.26 -4.03 -7.86
CA THR A 126 1.52 -3.84 -9.10
C THR A 126 1.77 -2.48 -9.74
N ARG A 127 2.33 -1.51 -8.99
CA ARG A 127 2.74 -0.20 -9.50
C ARG A 127 3.82 -0.30 -10.58
N PHE A 128 4.73 -1.28 -10.46
CA PHE A 128 5.73 -1.54 -11.51
C PHE A 128 5.11 -2.21 -12.73
N GLU A 129 4.18 -3.13 -12.49
CA GLU A 129 3.45 -3.79 -13.58
C GLU A 129 2.58 -2.79 -14.35
N ALA A 130 1.93 -1.85 -13.67
CA ALA A 130 1.18 -0.77 -14.32
C ALA A 130 2.03 0.04 -15.30
N VAL A 131 3.31 0.29 -14.95
CA VAL A 131 4.24 0.98 -15.86
C VAL A 131 4.55 0.12 -17.11
N LYS A 132 4.75 -1.19 -16.94
CA LYS A 132 4.99 -2.12 -18.05
C LYS A 132 3.76 -2.19 -18.97
N VAL A 133 2.58 -2.39 -18.39
CA VAL A 133 1.29 -2.44 -19.11
C VAL A 133 1.05 -1.16 -19.90
N ARG A 134 1.22 0.01 -19.25
CA ARG A 134 1.13 1.30 -19.93
C ARG A 134 2.02 1.36 -21.16
N ASN A 135 3.28 0.96 -21.03
CA ASN A 135 4.23 1.03 -22.14
C ASN A 135 3.82 0.11 -23.32
N ILE A 136 3.27 -1.06 -23.02
CA ILE A 136 2.77 -2.01 -24.02
C ILE A 136 1.53 -1.44 -24.74
N LEU A 137 0.55 -0.96 -23.97
CA LEU A 137 -0.72 -0.46 -24.51
C LEU A 137 -0.54 0.87 -25.24
N ASN A 138 0.36 1.74 -24.79
CA ASN A 138 0.65 2.98 -25.50
C ASN A 138 1.22 2.71 -26.91
N LYS A 139 2.04 1.65 -27.09
CA LYS A 139 2.51 1.23 -28.41
C LYS A 139 1.38 0.74 -29.34
N LYS A 140 0.26 0.33 -28.75
CA LYS A 140 -0.96 -0.06 -29.47
C LYS A 140 -1.94 1.10 -29.68
N GLY A 141 -1.54 2.34 -29.33
CA GLY A 141 -2.35 3.55 -29.55
C GLY A 141 -3.28 3.91 -28.39
N TYR A 142 -3.32 3.15 -27.29
CA TYR A 142 -4.12 3.49 -26.12
C TYR A 142 -3.39 4.48 -25.19
N LYS A 143 -4.11 5.41 -24.59
CA LYS A 143 -3.61 6.37 -23.61
C LYS A 143 -3.90 5.90 -22.19
N ILE A 144 -2.94 5.24 -21.57
CA ILE A 144 -3.11 4.67 -20.25
C ILE A 144 -2.61 5.60 -19.16
N GLY A 145 -3.50 5.95 -18.22
CA GLY A 145 -3.17 6.67 -16.99
C GLY A 145 -2.69 5.73 -15.88
N ILE A 146 -1.88 6.25 -14.97
CA ILE A 146 -1.45 5.55 -13.76
C ILE A 146 -1.70 6.46 -12.55
N ALA A 147 -2.41 5.94 -11.56
CA ALA A 147 -2.61 6.53 -10.24
C ALA A 147 -1.96 5.62 -9.19
N ASN A 148 -0.89 6.09 -8.56
CA ASN A 148 -0.14 5.31 -7.57
C ASN A 148 -0.73 5.50 -6.17
N ILE A 149 -1.23 4.43 -5.57
CA ILE A 149 -1.79 4.42 -4.23
C ILE A 149 -0.68 4.09 -3.23
N LEU A 150 -0.31 5.09 -2.42
CA LEU A 150 0.69 4.95 -1.37
C LEU A 150 0.02 4.65 -0.01
N TRP A 151 -0.98 5.47 0.38
CA TRP A 151 -1.74 5.27 1.59
C TRP A 151 -2.94 4.37 1.32
N ILE A 152 -2.93 3.18 1.91
CA ILE A 152 -4.05 2.25 1.88
C ILE A 152 -5.07 2.65 2.94
N LYS A 153 -4.58 3.00 4.15
CA LYS A 153 -5.45 3.44 5.24
C LYS A 153 -4.80 4.59 6.04
N PRO A 154 -5.43 5.75 6.14
CA PRO A 154 -6.70 6.11 5.49
C PRO A 154 -6.52 6.28 3.97
N PHE A 155 -7.43 5.69 3.20
CA PHE A 155 -7.47 5.95 1.77
C PHE A 155 -8.05 7.34 1.52
N LYS A 156 -7.39 8.11 0.67
CA LYS A 156 -7.87 9.43 0.23
C LYS A 156 -7.73 9.52 -1.28
N ILE A 157 -8.85 9.53 -1.95
CA ILE A 157 -8.89 9.74 -3.39
C ILE A 157 -8.48 11.19 -3.70
N LYS A 158 -7.58 11.37 -4.67
CA LYS A 158 -7.13 12.69 -5.10
C LYS A 158 -8.09 13.25 -6.15
N GLU A 159 -8.41 14.55 -6.07
CA GLU A 159 -9.30 15.21 -7.05
C GLU A 159 -8.85 15.02 -8.50
N LYS A 160 -7.53 15.07 -8.74
CA LYS A 160 -6.96 14.81 -10.07
C LYS A 160 -7.26 13.39 -10.59
N TRP A 161 -7.39 12.40 -9.70
CA TRP A 161 -7.77 11.02 -10.07
C TRP A 161 -9.24 10.97 -10.48
N ILE A 162 -10.11 11.60 -9.68
CA ILE A 162 -11.55 11.70 -9.98
C ILE A 162 -11.75 12.41 -11.32
N SER A 163 -11.08 13.55 -11.52
CA SER A 163 -11.18 14.32 -12.76
C SER A 163 -10.71 13.53 -13.98
N ALA A 164 -9.63 12.77 -13.85
CA ALA A 164 -9.14 11.92 -14.92
C ALA A 164 -10.09 10.73 -15.20
N LEU A 165 -10.62 10.11 -14.14
CA LEU A 165 -11.55 8.99 -14.23
C LEU A 165 -12.85 9.37 -14.94
N LYS A 166 -13.44 10.52 -14.59
CA LYS A 166 -14.64 11.03 -15.25
C LYS A 166 -14.47 11.29 -16.75
N LYS A 167 -13.24 11.53 -17.20
CA LYS A 167 -12.90 11.83 -18.61
C LYS A 167 -12.33 10.61 -19.34
N SER A 168 -12.12 9.50 -18.66
CA SER A 168 -11.58 8.30 -19.28
C SER A 168 -12.66 7.56 -20.09
N ARG A 169 -12.24 6.96 -21.20
CA ARG A 169 -13.15 6.24 -22.11
C ARG A 169 -13.69 4.96 -21.48
N TYR A 170 -12.83 4.23 -20.77
CA TYR A 170 -13.14 2.90 -20.22
C TYR A 170 -13.11 2.86 -18.69
N GLY A 171 -13.05 4.03 -18.02
CA GLY A 171 -13.02 4.09 -16.56
C GLY A 171 -11.65 3.76 -15.98
N GLY A 172 -11.64 2.97 -14.92
CA GLY A 172 -10.42 2.58 -14.20
C GLY A 172 -10.43 1.13 -13.75
N ILE A 173 -9.23 0.59 -13.55
CA ILE A 173 -9.00 -0.74 -12.99
C ILE A 173 -8.12 -0.59 -11.76
N VAL A 174 -8.49 -1.25 -10.66
CA VAL A 174 -7.65 -1.37 -9.47
C VAL A 174 -6.76 -2.60 -9.62
N LEU A 175 -5.48 -2.42 -9.36
CA LEU A 175 -4.47 -3.48 -9.37
C LEU A 175 -3.91 -3.62 -7.95
N ASP A 176 -4.08 -4.78 -7.39
CA ASP A 176 -3.55 -5.16 -6.09
C ASP A 176 -2.99 -6.58 -6.13
N ASP A 177 -1.99 -6.88 -5.33
CA ASP A 177 -1.40 -8.22 -5.19
C ASP A 177 -1.88 -8.94 -3.91
N ASP A 178 -2.89 -8.37 -3.24
CA ASP A 178 -3.54 -8.95 -2.07
C ASP A 178 -4.74 -9.84 -2.48
N TYR A 179 -5.56 -10.26 -1.54
CA TYR A 179 -6.74 -11.08 -1.79
C TYR A 179 -7.75 -10.41 -2.71
N SER A 180 -8.44 -11.20 -3.54
CA SER A 180 -9.52 -10.71 -4.41
C SER A 180 -10.67 -10.04 -3.66
N THR A 181 -10.86 -10.40 -2.39
CA THR A 181 -11.81 -9.77 -1.45
C THR A 181 -11.12 -8.77 -0.51
N GLY A 182 -9.94 -8.31 -0.87
CA GLY A 182 -9.14 -7.38 -0.09
C GLY A 182 -9.43 -5.92 -0.39
N VAL A 183 -8.46 -5.08 -0.05
CA VAL A 183 -8.54 -3.61 -0.16
C VAL A 183 -8.85 -3.13 -1.58
N GLY A 184 -8.36 -3.84 -2.59
CA GLY A 184 -8.58 -3.48 -3.98
C GLY A 184 -10.03 -3.62 -4.45
N SER A 185 -10.88 -4.35 -3.71
CA SER A 185 -12.30 -4.54 -4.00
C SER A 185 -13.23 -3.59 -3.23
N ASP A 186 -12.74 -2.98 -2.16
CA ASP A 186 -13.49 -2.02 -1.33
C ASP A 186 -13.36 -0.58 -1.89
#